data_21d0a9285e17eefa67ea612fda750187
#
_entry.id   21d0a9285e17eefa67ea612fda750187
#
_cell.length_a   1.000
_cell.length_b   1.000
_cell.length_c   1.000
_cell.angle_alpha   90.00
_cell.angle_beta   90.00
_cell.angle_gamma   90.00
#
_symmetry.space_group_name_H-M   'P 1'
#
loop_
_entity.id
_entity.type
_entity.pdbx_description
1 polymer ?
#
loop_
_entity_poly.entity_id
_entity_poly.type
_entity_poly.pdbx_seq_one_letter_code
_entity_poly.pdbx_strand_id
1 'polypeptide(L)'
;MRPPVTPSVIKILVTAFAVGLMPAALFAQLAGDDANTVAHELQQNNNAQAVVIADRILTTRPSDCQVLTLRGIALSREAQVSDAQNSFNRALDSCPDSLPALEGAAQIAYAQRSPTAAGLLKRILLLRPDDQTSHAMLGSLSFQHGDCAATIEHFERSLPLVQRSVEAQREFGSCLFSQGDHRQAEETFRRIAEQNPNEKNLLQLAVVQWKSKDFDDALNTLQPLMASGAAGSKTFSLAAQIAEEKGDTPHAVEWLRTAILKDPGETANYLLFAAISFNHASYQVGIDVVNSGIRQSPDAAKLYLARGVLQVQLSHYDAAVADFEKAHALDPKLSFVEDAMGIMRSQQHDSAGSLAIFERQAREHPQDPLLQYLYAEALAQGSANDSEQNAAKAIAAVKKALELEPDYQPARDLLCTLLLKTNRYVEVIDQAGIALKHDPTDQAALYQEIQAQRRLGNKEAIQPLVSRLEELKRRQQVVQAQYLLEDANTNRSSP
;
A
#
# COMPACT_ATOMS: atom_id res chain seq x y z
N MET A 1 2.95 -9.07 -5.62
CA MET A 1 1.84 -10.02 -5.35
C MET A 1 1.08 -9.52 -4.13
N ARG A 2 -0.19 -9.17 -4.26
CA ARG A 2 -1.02 -8.72 -3.13
C ARG A 2 -1.30 -9.92 -2.22
N PRO A 3 -1.12 -9.84 -0.89
CA PRO A 3 -1.53 -10.90 0.01
C PRO A 3 -3.06 -11.02 0.01
N PRO A 4 -3.62 -12.23 0.22
CA PRO A 4 -5.05 -12.41 0.30
C PRO A 4 -5.59 -11.79 1.60
N VAL A 5 -6.47 -10.80 1.46
CA VAL A 5 -7.23 -10.24 2.58
C VAL A 5 -8.12 -11.34 3.15
N THR A 6 -7.95 -11.63 4.44
CA THR A 6 -8.65 -12.71 5.13
C THR A 6 -10.13 -12.42 5.32
N PRO A 7 -11.01 -13.44 5.39
CA PRO A 7 -12.47 -13.33 5.29
C PRO A 7 -13.19 -12.84 6.56
N SER A 8 -12.56 -12.02 7.42
CA SER A 8 -13.10 -11.71 8.75
C SER A 8 -14.28 -10.71 8.78
N VAL A 9 -14.30 -9.70 7.89
CA VAL A 9 -15.44 -8.76 7.77
C VAL A 9 -16.68 -9.48 7.24
N ILE A 10 -16.45 -10.46 6.36
CA ILE A 10 -17.53 -11.30 5.80
C ILE A 10 -18.28 -12.05 6.90
N LYS A 11 -17.63 -12.50 7.97
CA LYS A 11 -18.27 -13.27 9.02
C LYS A 11 -19.22 -12.44 9.89
N ILE A 12 -18.95 -11.19 10.20
CA ILE A 12 -19.78 -10.39 11.12
C ILE A 12 -20.99 -9.80 10.40
N LEU A 13 -20.86 -9.35 9.16
CA LEU A 13 -21.99 -8.84 8.36
C LEU A 13 -22.85 -9.99 7.80
N VAL A 14 -22.25 -11.13 7.45
CA VAL A 14 -22.99 -12.32 6.99
C VAL A 14 -23.65 -13.07 8.15
N THR A 15 -23.06 -13.09 9.36
CA THR A 15 -23.70 -13.70 10.54
C THR A 15 -24.88 -12.89 11.07
N ALA A 16 -24.97 -11.59 10.84
CA ALA A 16 -26.16 -10.81 11.17
C ALA A 16 -27.39 -11.20 10.33
N PHE A 17 -27.19 -11.81 9.15
CA PHE A 17 -28.29 -12.32 8.32
C PHE A 17 -28.49 -13.85 8.42
N ALA A 18 -27.41 -14.59 8.76
CA ALA A 18 -27.49 -16.06 8.89
C ALA A 18 -28.18 -16.50 10.21
N VAL A 19 -28.26 -15.64 11.21
CA VAL A 19 -28.72 -16.03 12.56
C VAL A 19 -29.85 -15.15 13.10
N GLY A 20 -30.45 -14.30 12.38
CA GLY A 20 -31.58 -13.67 13.02
C GLY A 20 -32.18 -12.46 12.35
N LEU A 21 -33.45 -12.62 12.15
CA LEU A 21 -34.42 -11.55 12.17
C LEU A 21 -34.32 -10.55 11.01
N MET A 22 -34.71 -10.99 9.84
CA MET A 22 -35.52 -10.06 9.05
C MET A 22 -36.68 -9.61 9.96
N PRO A 23 -36.84 -8.30 10.20
CA PRO A 23 -37.93 -7.85 11.04
C PRO A 23 -39.27 -8.39 10.49
N ALA A 24 -40.16 -8.84 11.36
CA ALA A 24 -41.48 -9.37 10.99
C ALA A 24 -42.23 -8.44 10.03
N ALA A 25 -41.97 -7.13 10.10
CA ALA A 25 -42.49 -6.13 9.17
C ALA A 25 -42.06 -6.33 7.70
N LEU A 26 -40.90 -6.96 7.42
CA LEU A 26 -40.45 -7.22 6.06
C LEU A 26 -41.23 -8.37 5.41
N PHE A 27 -41.63 -9.36 6.22
CA PHE A 27 -42.50 -10.45 5.76
C PHE A 27 -43.93 -9.97 5.44
N ALA A 28 -44.46 -8.97 6.15
CA ALA A 28 -45.77 -8.41 5.90
C ALA A 28 -45.89 -7.64 4.57
N GLN A 29 -44.78 -7.09 4.05
CA GLN A 29 -44.76 -6.41 2.76
C GLN A 29 -44.63 -7.35 1.55
N LEU A 30 -44.29 -8.63 1.77
CA LEU A 30 -44.09 -9.63 0.71
C LEU A 30 -45.31 -10.54 0.47
N ALA A 31 -46.38 -10.40 1.23
CA ALA A 31 -47.43 -11.41 1.31
C ALA A 31 -48.66 -11.14 0.41
N GLY A 32 -48.68 -11.78 -0.75
CA GLY A 32 -49.95 -12.20 -1.42
C GLY A 32 -50.39 -13.59 -0.92
N ASP A 33 -51.62 -14.03 -1.20
CA ASP A 33 -52.22 -15.24 -0.59
C ASP A 33 -51.34 -16.51 -0.66
N ASP A 34 -50.58 -16.72 -1.74
CA ASP A 34 -49.66 -17.89 -1.87
C ASP A 34 -48.27 -17.64 -1.31
N ALA A 35 -47.76 -16.40 -1.34
CA ALA A 35 -46.50 -16.02 -0.74
C ALA A 35 -46.55 -16.11 0.79
N ASN A 36 -47.72 -15.92 1.41
CA ASN A 36 -47.91 -16.07 2.85
C ASN A 36 -47.55 -17.47 3.36
N THR A 37 -47.85 -18.52 2.61
CA THR A 37 -47.50 -19.89 2.99
C THR A 37 -45.99 -20.08 3.01
N VAL A 38 -45.27 -19.57 2.00
CA VAL A 38 -43.78 -19.63 1.96
C VAL A 38 -43.19 -18.82 3.10
N ALA A 39 -43.75 -17.62 3.36
CA ALA A 39 -43.27 -16.74 4.44
C ALA A 39 -43.51 -17.40 5.83
N HIS A 40 -44.63 -18.09 6.02
CA HIS A 40 -44.93 -18.82 7.25
C HIS A 40 -43.89 -19.92 7.53
N GLU A 41 -43.53 -20.74 6.54
CA GLU A 41 -42.52 -21.78 6.67
C GLU A 41 -41.13 -21.17 7.01
N LEU A 42 -40.78 -20.04 6.38
CA LEU A 42 -39.55 -19.32 6.70
C LEU A 42 -39.51 -18.78 8.13
N GLN A 43 -40.67 -18.33 8.68
CA GLN A 43 -40.77 -17.90 10.08
C GLN A 43 -40.56 -19.06 11.06
N GLN A 44 -40.98 -20.28 10.67
CA GLN A 44 -40.75 -21.50 11.43
C GLN A 44 -39.38 -22.13 11.22
N ASN A 45 -38.48 -21.50 10.44
CA ASN A 45 -37.19 -22.03 10.01
C ASN A 45 -37.26 -23.32 9.17
N ASN A 46 -38.42 -23.65 8.60
CA ASN A 46 -38.62 -24.79 7.70
C ASN A 46 -38.19 -24.44 6.28
N ASN A 47 -36.87 -24.05 6.11
CA ASN A 47 -36.37 -23.48 4.87
C ASN A 47 -36.52 -24.43 3.67
N ALA A 48 -36.24 -25.75 3.85
CA ALA A 48 -36.40 -26.74 2.79
C ALA A 48 -37.84 -26.85 2.33
N GLN A 49 -38.81 -26.82 3.27
CA GLN A 49 -40.25 -26.87 2.95
C GLN A 49 -40.67 -25.57 2.24
N ALA A 50 -40.18 -24.42 2.66
CA ALA A 50 -40.41 -23.14 1.97
C ALA A 50 -39.95 -23.18 0.51
N VAL A 51 -38.80 -23.78 0.21
CA VAL A 51 -38.32 -23.97 -1.18
C VAL A 51 -39.28 -24.85 -1.98
N VAL A 52 -39.71 -26.00 -1.43
CA VAL A 52 -40.62 -26.92 -2.11
C VAL A 52 -41.97 -26.23 -2.45
N ILE A 53 -42.52 -25.46 -1.51
CA ILE A 53 -43.77 -24.72 -1.74
C ILE A 53 -43.55 -23.61 -2.77
N ALA A 54 -42.48 -22.86 -2.67
CA ALA A 54 -42.13 -21.82 -3.63
C ALA A 54 -41.94 -22.39 -5.05
N ASP A 55 -41.27 -23.52 -5.20
CA ASP A 55 -41.08 -24.18 -6.51
C ASP A 55 -42.44 -24.59 -7.11
N ARG A 56 -43.36 -25.13 -6.31
CA ARG A 56 -44.71 -25.49 -6.76
C ARG A 56 -45.46 -24.27 -7.26
N ILE A 57 -45.43 -23.15 -6.53
CA ILE A 57 -46.10 -21.90 -6.94
C ILE A 57 -45.50 -21.37 -8.24
N LEU A 58 -44.15 -21.42 -8.38
CA LEU A 58 -43.42 -20.94 -9.56
C LEU A 58 -43.67 -21.79 -10.82
N THR A 59 -44.22 -23.01 -10.72
CA THR A 59 -44.65 -23.76 -11.90
C THR A 59 -45.84 -23.10 -12.63
N THR A 60 -46.69 -22.41 -11.91
CA THR A 60 -47.86 -21.70 -12.46
C THR A 60 -47.63 -20.19 -12.58
N ARG A 61 -46.77 -19.63 -11.79
CA ARG A 61 -46.43 -18.20 -11.74
C ARG A 61 -44.90 -17.99 -11.76
N PRO A 62 -44.20 -18.26 -12.89
CA PRO A 62 -42.75 -18.32 -12.95
C PRO A 62 -42.05 -16.98 -12.71
N SER A 63 -42.79 -15.86 -12.83
CA SER A 63 -42.26 -14.49 -12.66
C SER A 63 -42.82 -13.81 -11.39
N ASP A 64 -43.38 -14.57 -10.45
CA ASP A 64 -43.84 -14.03 -9.18
C ASP A 64 -42.64 -13.60 -8.34
N CYS A 65 -42.35 -12.29 -8.35
CA CYS A 65 -41.14 -11.75 -7.73
C CYS A 65 -41.17 -11.87 -6.19
N GLN A 66 -42.34 -11.93 -5.55
CA GLN A 66 -42.45 -12.13 -4.11
C GLN A 66 -42.06 -13.56 -3.74
N VAL A 67 -42.61 -14.55 -4.44
CA VAL A 67 -42.27 -15.97 -4.23
C VAL A 67 -40.80 -16.25 -4.58
N LEU A 68 -40.28 -15.67 -5.69
CA LEU A 68 -38.84 -15.78 -6.05
C LEU A 68 -37.95 -15.20 -4.96
N THR A 69 -38.32 -14.06 -4.38
CA THR A 69 -37.57 -13.44 -3.28
C THR A 69 -37.55 -14.34 -2.03
N LEU A 70 -38.71 -14.86 -1.63
CA LEU A 70 -38.80 -15.76 -0.48
C LEU A 70 -38.05 -17.07 -0.71
N ARG A 71 -38.10 -17.62 -1.94
CA ARG A 71 -37.28 -18.77 -2.34
C ARG A 71 -35.79 -18.47 -2.20
N GLY A 72 -35.32 -17.30 -2.67
CA GLY A 72 -33.96 -16.86 -2.53
C GLY A 72 -33.49 -16.77 -1.07
N ILE A 73 -34.37 -16.27 -0.19
CA ILE A 73 -34.12 -16.21 1.26
C ILE A 73 -34.01 -17.63 1.85
N ALA A 74 -34.91 -18.54 1.50
CA ALA A 74 -34.87 -19.92 1.96
C ALA A 74 -33.60 -20.63 1.56
N LEU A 75 -33.22 -20.53 0.28
CA LEU A 75 -32.00 -21.11 -0.27
C LEU A 75 -30.70 -20.51 0.34
N SER A 76 -30.71 -19.20 0.63
CA SER A 76 -29.58 -18.56 1.33
C SER A 76 -29.38 -19.14 2.73
N ARG A 77 -30.46 -19.42 3.47
CA ARG A 77 -30.40 -20.05 4.80
C ARG A 77 -29.95 -21.51 4.74
N GLU A 78 -30.22 -22.21 3.64
CA GLU A 78 -29.73 -23.56 3.36
C GLU A 78 -28.31 -23.58 2.76
N ALA A 79 -27.63 -22.43 2.70
CA ALA A 79 -26.33 -22.26 2.11
C ALA A 79 -26.24 -22.63 0.61
N GLN A 80 -27.38 -22.69 -0.10
CA GLN A 80 -27.46 -22.92 -1.54
C GLN A 80 -27.29 -21.60 -2.30
N VAL A 81 -26.09 -21.04 -2.22
CA VAL A 81 -25.79 -19.64 -2.59
C VAL A 81 -26.06 -19.36 -4.08
N SER A 82 -25.71 -20.29 -4.98
CA SER A 82 -25.91 -20.11 -6.43
C SER A 82 -27.40 -20.07 -6.80
N ASP A 83 -28.20 -20.95 -6.20
CA ASP A 83 -29.63 -21.01 -6.47
C ASP A 83 -30.37 -19.83 -5.84
N ALA A 84 -29.91 -19.38 -4.66
CA ALA A 84 -30.40 -18.16 -4.03
C ALA A 84 -30.13 -16.92 -4.93
N GLN A 85 -28.91 -16.77 -5.44
CA GLN A 85 -28.57 -15.67 -6.34
C GLN A 85 -29.43 -15.68 -7.61
N ASN A 86 -29.65 -16.86 -8.22
CA ASN A 86 -30.52 -17.00 -9.38
C ASN A 86 -31.96 -16.58 -9.04
N SER A 87 -32.48 -16.99 -7.89
CA SER A 87 -33.83 -16.63 -7.45
C SER A 87 -33.98 -15.11 -7.26
N PHE A 88 -33.02 -14.46 -6.61
CA PHE A 88 -33.03 -13.00 -6.46
C PHE A 88 -32.89 -12.28 -7.81
N ASN A 89 -32.03 -12.74 -8.71
CA ASN A 89 -31.89 -12.12 -10.04
C ASN A 89 -33.22 -12.20 -10.82
N ARG A 90 -33.87 -13.37 -10.85
CA ARG A 90 -35.19 -13.54 -11.49
C ARG A 90 -36.27 -12.67 -10.83
N ALA A 91 -36.20 -12.50 -9.52
CA ALA A 91 -37.12 -11.58 -8.82
C ALA A 91 -36.91 -10.15 -9.29
N LEU A 92 -35.64 -9.73 -9.47
CA LEU A 92 -35.27 -8.38 -9.91
C LEU A 92 -35.57 -8.14 -11.40
N ASP A 93 -35.58 -9.19 -12.24
CA ASP A 93 -36.02 -9.09 -13.63
C ASP A 93 -37.50 -8.72 -13.72
N SER A 94 -38.32 -9.21 -12.80
CA SER A 94 -39.75 -8.96 -12.77
C SER A 94 -40.13 -7.71 -11.95
N CYS A 95 -39.44 -7.48 -10.86
CA CYS A 95 -39.65 -6.37 -9.92
C CYS A 95 -38.28 -5.69 -9.61
N PRO A 96 -37.81 -4.77 -10.47
CA PRO A 96 -36.47 -4.18 -10.34
C PRO A 96 -36.22 -3.46 -9.00
N ASP A 97 -37.24 -2.91 -8.39
CA ASP A 97 -37.18 -2.12 -7.15
C ASP A 97 -37.60 -2.91 -5.90
N SER A 98 -37.64 -4.24 -5.99
CA SER A 98 -37.90 -5.09 -4.83
C SER A 98 -36.71 -5.01 -3.84
N LEU A 99 -36.89 -4.22 -2.78
CA LEU A 99 -35.85 -4.06 -1.74
C LEU A 99 -35.36 -5.40 -1.17
N PRO A 100 -36.22 -6.35 -0.76
CA PRO A 100 -35.79 -7.62 -0.21
C PRO A 100 -34.95 -8.46 -1.21
N ALA A 101 -35.30 -8.39 -2.51
CA ALA A 101 -34.53 -9.07 -3.56
C ALA A 101 -33.19 -8.38 -3.79
N LEU A 102 -33.17 -7.04 -3.80
CA LEU A 102 -31.93 -6.25 -3.90
C LEU A 102 -30.97 -6.53 -2.72
N GLU A 103 -31.50 -6.55 -1.49
CA GLU A 103 -30.72 -6.84 -0.27
C GLU A 103 -30.12 -8.23 -0.33
N GLY A 104 -30.91 -9.25 -0.67
CA GLY A 104 -30.40 -10.61 -0.80
C GLY A 104 -29.36 -10.79 -1.90
N ALA A 105 -29.62 -10.22 -3.08
CA ALA A 105 -28.68 -10.26 -4.19
C ALA A 105 -27.38 -9.50 -3.87
N ALA A 106 -27.49 -8.30 -3.27
CA ALA A 106 -26.34 -7.47 -2.90
C ALA A 106 -25.46 -8.15 -1.86
N GLN A 107 -26.07 -8.80 -0.86
CA GLN A 107 -25.35 -9.51 0.19
C GLN A 107 -24.55 -10.70 -0.36
N ILE A 108 -25.15 -11.50 -1.23
CA ILE A 108 -24.45 -12.61 -1.88
C ILE A 108 -23.34 -12.08 -2.77
N ALA A 109 -23.62 -11.08 -3.60
CA ALA A 109 -22.63 -10.47 -4.48
C ALA A 109 -21.44 -9.87 -3.68
N TYR A 110 -21.70 -9.22 -2.56
CA TYR A 110 -20.67 -8.69 -1.65
C TYR A 110 -19.82 -9.81 -1.05
N ALA A 111 -20.45 -10.88 -0.53
CA ALA A 111 -19.76 -12.03 0.05
C ALA A 111 -18.87 -12.75 -0.98
N GLN A 112 -19.31 -12.82 -2.23
CA GLN A 112 -18.57 -13.41 -3.36
C GLN A 112 -17.53 -12.45 -3.99
N ARG A 113 -17.43 -11.21 -3.49
CA ARG A 113 -16.60 -10.15 -4.10
C ARG A 113 -16.94 -9.89 -5.58
N SER A 114 -18.22 -10.04 -5.93
CA SER A 114 -18.68 -9.81 -7.28
C SER A 114 -18.63 -8.31 -7.63
N PRO A 115 -18.21 -7.95 -8.84
CA PRO A 115 -18.23 -6.54 -9.28
C PRO A 115 -19.65 -5.95 -9.34
N THR A 116 -20.69 -6.78 -9.32
CA THR A 116 -22.09 -6.33 -9.32
C THR A 116 -22.57 -5.80 -7.97
N ALA A 117 -21.86 -6.12 -6.87
CA ALA A 117 -22.25 -5.75 -5.51
C ALA A 117 -22.49 -4.25 -5.36
N ALA A 118 -21.54 -3.43 -5.81
CA ALA A 118 -21.66 -1.97 -5.71
C ALA A 118 -22.87 -1.41 -6.46
N GLY A 119 -23.21 -1.96 -7.61
CA GLY A 119 -24.40 -1.56 -8.39
C GLY A 119 -25.71 -1.86 -7.65
N LEU A 120 -25.81 -3.05 -7.05
CA LEU A 120 -27.00 -3.45 -6.26
C LEU A 120 -27.15 -2.60 -5.00
N LEU A 121 -26.05 -2.35 -4.26
CA LEU A 121 -26.06 -1.50 -3.07
C LEU A 121 -26.46 -0.05 -3.39
N LYS A 122 -25.98 0.51 -4.48
CA LYS A 122 -26.38 1.85 -4.94
C LYS A 122 -27.88 1.90 -5.28
N ARG A 123 -28.44 0.84 -5.88
CA ARG A 123 -29.89 0.77 -6.11
C ARG A 123 -30.68 0.74 -4.81
N ILE A 124 -30.20 0.05 -3.77
CA ILE A 124 -30.83 0.08 -2.43
C ILE A 124 -30.81 1.52 -1.89
N LEU A 125 -29.69 2.23 -2.02
CA LEU A 125 -29.57 3.61 -1.53
C LEU A 125 -30.44 4.61 -2.31
N LEU A 126 -30.79 4.34 -3.57
CA LEU A 126 -31.78 5.14 -4.31
C LEU A 126 -33.20 5.01 -3.68
N LEU A 127 -33.52 3.84 -3.14
CA LEU A 127 -34.81 3.57 -2.51
C LEU A 127 -34.80 3.90 -1.01
N ARG A 128 -33.69 3.70 -0.35
CA ARG A 128 -33.42 3.98 1.07
C ARG A 128 -32.07 4.66 1.27
N PRO A 129 -32.01 5.99 1.16
CA PRO A 129 -30.75 6.75 1.20
C PRO A 129 -29.94 6.59 2.50
N ASP A 130 -30.59 6.24 3.62
CA ASP A 130 -29.98 6.10 4.94
C ASP A 130 -29.77 4.62 5.35
N ASP A 131 -29.76 3.68 4.39
CA ASP A 131 -29.53 2.27 4.71
C ASP A 131 -28.08 2.04 5.16
N GLN A 132 -27.90 1.92 6.48
CA GLN A 132 -26.58 1.78 7.10
C GLN A 132 -25.82 0.55 6.61
N THR A 133 -26.51 -0.55 6.31
CA THR A 133 -25.87 -1.79 5.83
C THR A 133 -25.27 -1.59 4.45
N SER A 134 -26.03 -0.96 3.54
CA SER A 134 -25.54 -0.64 2.20
C SER A 134 -24.37 0.36 2.24
N HIS A 135 -24.45 1.37 3.12
CA HIS A 135 -23.33 2.28 3.33
C HIS A 135 -22.09 1.56 3.88
N ALA A 136 -22.21 0.71 4.90
CA ALA A 136 -21.08 -0.04 5.44
C ALA A 136 -20.42 -0.96 4.39
N MET A 137 -21.22 -1.64 3.58
CA MET A 137 -20.70 -2.49 2.50
C MET A 137 -20.03 -1.68 1.41
N LEU A 138 -20.63 -0.56 0.98
CA LEU A 138 -20.02 0.33 -0.02
C LEU A 138 -18.73 0.98 0.51
N GLY A 139 -18.67 1.36 1.78
CA GLY A 139 -17.45 1.85 2.42
C GLY A 139 -16.30 0.85 2.31
N SER A 140 -16.53 -0.42 2.67
CA SER A 140 -15.50 -1.46 2.54
C SER A 140 -15.13 -1.76 1.08
N LEU A 141 -16.09 -1.73 0.14
CA LEU A 141 -15.78 -1.87 -1.29
C LEU A 141 -14.94 -0.70 -1.81
N SER A 142 -15.27 0.53 -1.41
CA SER A 142 -14.50 1.72 -1.77
C SER A 142 -13.07 1.63 -1.23
N PHE A 143 -12.90 1.17 0.01
CA PHE A 143 -11.58 0.91 0.60
C PHE A 143 -10.75 -0.08 -0.22
N GLN A 144 -11.35 -1.21 -0.64
CA GLN A 144 -10.66 -2.22 -1.47
C GLN A 144 -10.21 -1.65 -2.83
N HIS A 145 -10.89 -0.64 -3.34
CA HIS A 145 -10.51 0.09 -4.56
C HIS A 145 -9.57 1.28 -4.31
N GLY A 146 -9.22 1.55 -3.04
CA GLY A 146 -8.34 2.66 -2.67
C GLY A 146 -9.03 4.03 -2.70
N ASP A 147 -10.37 4.06 -2.76
CA ASP A 147 -11.15 5.30 -2.73
C ASP A 147 -11.48 5.67 -1.27
N CYS A 148 -10.51 6.33 -0.62
CA CYS A 148 -10.67 6.73 0.76
C CYS A 148 -11.73 7.82 0.96
N ALA A 149 -11.96 8.70 -0.01
CA ALA A 149 -12.98 9.72 0.12
C ALA A 149 -14.38 9.09 0.19
N ALA A 150 -14.70 8.18 -0.74
CA ALA A 150 -15.95 7.44 -0.71
C ALA A 150 -16.05 6.51 0.52
N THR A 151 -14.94 5.93 0.97
CA THR A 151 -14.91 5.11 2.19
C THR A 151 -15.35 5.91 3.40
N ILE A 152 -14.77 7.09 3.61
CA ILE A 152 -15.11 7.98 4.73
C ILE A 152 -16.58 8.38 4.65
N GLU A 153 -17.05 8.89 3.50
CA GLU A 153 -18.45 9.29 3.32
C GLU A 153 -19.44 8.18 3.69
N HIS A 154 -19.20 6.97 3.20
CA HIS A 154 -20.07 5.84 3.45
C HIS A 154 -20.00 5.35 4.90
N PHE A 155 -18.81 5.32 5.51
CA PHE A 155 -18.65 4.89 6.89
C PHE A 155 -19.21 5.91 7.90
N GLU A 156 -19.15 7.19 7.64
CA GLU A 156 -19.82 8.21 8.45
C GLU A 156 -21.32 8.01 8.51
N ARG A 157 -21.96 7.62 7.39
CA ARG A 157 -23.39 7.32 7.32
C ARG A 157 -23.76 5.98 7.96
N SER A 158 -22.78 5.16 8.32
CA SER A 158 -22.96 3.84 8.93
C SER A 158 -22.16 3.66 10.22
N LEU A 159 -21.81 4.74 10.90
CA LEU A 159 -20.96 4.74 12.11
C LEU A 159 -21.33 3.69 13.16
N PRO A 160 -22.62 3.46 13.51
CA PRO A 160 -23.00 2.43 14.48
C PRO A 160 -22.58 1.02 14.08
N LEU A 161 -22.54 0.70 12.77
CA LEU A 161 -22.07 -0.58 12.25
C LEU A 161 -20.55 -0.65 12.19
N VAL A 162 -19.91 0.45 11.76
CA VAL A 162 -18.44 0.58 11.73
C VAL A 162 -17.88 0.36 13.13
N GLN A 163 -18.45 0.98 14.16
CA GLN A 163 -18.00 0.87 15.55
C GLN A 163 -18.11 -0.55 16.14
N ARG A 164 -18.93 -1.41 15.56
CA ARG A 164 -19.06 -2.83 15.96
C ARG A 164 -18.06 -3.75 15.27
N SER A 165 -17.41 -3.29 14.21
CA SER A 165 -16.46 -4.06 13.41
C SER A 165 -15.07 -3.46 13.52
N VAL A 166 -14.15 -4.16 14.18
CA VAL A 166 -12.73 -3.75 14.29
C VAL A 166 -12.10 -3.57 12.89
N GLU A 167 -12.51 -4.39 11.92
CA GLU A 167 -12.01 -4.29 10.55
C GLU A 167 -12.50 -3.01 9.87
N ALA A 168 -13.81 -2.74 9.94
CA ALA A 168 -14.36 -1.50 9.39
C ALA A 168 -13.78 -0.26 10.08
N GLN A 169 -13.54 -0.31 11.40
CA GLN A 169 -12.85 0.77 12.11
C GLN A 169 -11.41 0.97 11.58
N ARG A 170 -10.67 -0.12 11.28
CA ARG A 170 -9.33 0.00 10.69
C ARG A 170 -9.37 0.60 9.29
N GLU A 171 -10.27 0.13 8.42
CA GLU A 171 -10.46 0.69 7.10
C GLU A 171 -10.78 2.19 7.18
N PHE A 172 -11.69 2.57 8.08
CA PHE A 172 -12.07 3.96 8.33
C PHE A 172 -10.91 4.79 8.84
N GLY A 173 -10.23 4.34 9.91
CA GLY A 173 -9.07 5.03 10.50
C GLY A 173 -7.92 5.17 9.52
N SER A 174 -7.66 4.14 8.68
CA SER A 174 -6.63 4.20 7.64
C SER A 174 -6.94 5.25 6.59
N CYS A 175 -8.19 5.35 6.17
CA CYS A 175 -8.61 6.37 5.20
C CYS A 175 -8.59 7.77 5.80
N LEU A 176 -9.06 7.97 7.03
CA LEU A 176 -8.95 9.24 7.75
C LEU A 176 -7.50 9.71 7.81
N PHE A 177 -6.60 8.80 8.19
CA PHE A 177 -5.17 9.09 8.26
C PHE A 177 -4.60 9.51 6.91
N SER A 178 -4.92 8.78 5.83
CA SER A 178 -4.44 9.07 4.48
C SER A 178 -4.97 10.38 3.92
N GLN A 179 -6.14 10.83 4.37
CA GLN A 179 -6.73 12.11 4.00
C GLN A 179 -6.29 13.28 4.91
N GLY A 180 -5.42 13.01 5.90
CA GLY A 180 -4.85 14.02 6.79
C GLY A 180 -5.69 14.31 8.04
N ASP A 181 -6.81 13.63 8.26
CA ASP A 181 -7.54 13.73 9.53
C ASP A 181 -6.91 12.83 10.59
N HIS A 182 -5.71 13.25 11.02
CA HIS A 182 -4.91 12.49 12.00
C HIS A 182 -5.62 12.36 13.33
N ARG A 183 -6.40 13.38 13.75
CA ARG A 183 -7.11 13.37 15.02
C ARG A 183 -8.20 12.30 15.07
N GLN A 184 -9.06 12.23 14.05
CA GLN A 184 -10.11 11.20 14.02
C GLN A 184 -9.53 9.79 13.79
N ALA A 185 -8.44 9.70 13.00
CA ALA A 185 -7.72 8.45 12.82
C ALA A 185 -7.18 7.93 14.16
N GLU A 186 -6.49 8.78 14.95
CA GLU A 186 -5.98 8.42 16.26
C GLU A 186 -7.09 7.98 17.22
N GLU A 187 -8.20 8.73 17.30
CA GLU A 187 -9.35 8.36 18.14
C GLU A 187 -9.90 6.97 17.74
N THR A 188 -9.97 6.70 16.44
CA THR A 188 -10.44 5.41 15.93
C THR A 188 -9.50 4.27 16.33
N PHE A 189 -8.18 4.42 16.15
CA PHE A 189 -7.19 3.41 16.51
C PHE A 189 -7.05 3.27 18.03
N ARG A 190 -7.20 4.34 18.81
CA ARG A 190 -7.24 4.30 20.28
C ARG A 190 -8.40 3.44 20.77
N ARG A 191 -9.59 3.61 20.22
CA ARG A 191 -10.77 2.78 20.55
C ARG A 191 -10.53 1.30 20.25
N ILE A 192 -9.89 0.99 19.12
CA ILE A 192 -9.52 -0.39 18.76
C ILE A 192 -8.54 -0.97 19.79
N ALA A 193 -7.53 -0.20 20.18
CA ALA A 193 -6.52 -0.62 21.14
C ALA A 193 -7.09 -0.81 22.55
N GLU A 194 -8.00 0.05 23.00
CA GLU A 194 -8.71 -0.06 24.27
C GLU A 194 -9.61 -1.30 24.33
N GLN A 195 -10.33 -1.62 23.24
CA GLN A 195 -11.18 -2.81 23.16
C GLN A 195 -10.37 -4.11 23.17
N ASN A 196 -9.20 -4.11 22.58
CA ASN A 196 -8.32 -5.28 22.48
C ASN A 196 -6.84 -4.86 22.47
N PRO A 197 -6.22 -4.70 23.64
CA PRO A 197 -4.84 -4.18 23.77
C PRO A 197 -3.78 -5.24 23.45
N ASN A 198 -3.80 -5.75 22.23
CA ASN A 198 -2.73 -6.63 21.72
C ASN A 198 -1.66 -5.83 20.97
N GLU A 199 -0.49 -6.46 20.77
CA GLU A 199 0.66 -5.81 20.10
C GLU A 199 0.29 -5.16 18.77
N LYS A 200 -0.50 -5.85 17.93
CA LYS A 200 -0.96 -5.35 16.63
C LYS A 200 -1.72 -4.03 16.74
N ASN A 201 -2.69 -3.95 17.63
CA ASN A 201 -3.55 -2.77 17.78
C ASN A 201 -2.78 -1.59 18.41
N LEU A 202 -1.90 -1.88 19.37
CA LEU A 202 -1.04 -0.87 19.99
C LEU A 202 0.01 -0.34 19.00
N LEU A 203 0.58 -1.19 18.16
CA LEU A 203 1.47 -0.76 17.07
C LEU A 203 0.76 0.17 16.08
N GLN A 204 -0.47 -0.16 15.67
CA GLN A 204 -1.25 0.69 14.77
C GLN A 204 -1.51 2.08 15.37
N LEU A 205 -1.93 2.13 16.64
CA LEU A 205 -2.12 3.40 17.35
C LEU A 205 -0.81 4.19 17.42
N ALA A 206 0.29 3.54 17.83
CA ALA A 206 1.60 4.19 17.96
C ALA A 206 2.11 4.73 16.60
N VAL A 207 1.85 4.03 15.47
CA VAL A 207 2.19 4.51 14.12
C VAL A 207 1.43 5.79 13.79
N VAL A 208 0.12 5.86 14.10
CA VAL A 208 -0.68 7.07 13.85
C VAL A 208 -0.16 8.24 14.69
N GLN A 209 0.08 8.02 15.98
CA GLN A 209 0.65 9.02 16.89
C GLN A 209 2.03 9.51 16.43
N TRP A 210 2.92 8.57 16.04
CA TRP A 210 4.23 8.91 15.50
C TRP A 210 4.14 9.79 14.24
N LYS A 211 3.29 9.42 13.29
CA LYS A 211 3.11 10.19 12.04
C LYS A 211 2.44 11.54 12.27
N SER A 212 1.67 11.67 13.35
CA SER A 212 1.13 12.95 13.84
C SER A 212 2.17 13.79 14.59
N LYS A 213 3.40 13.27 14.77
CA LYS A 213 4.48 13.89 15.56
C LYS A 213 4.26 13.86 17.09
N ASP A 214 3.31 13.08 17.56
CA ASP A 214 3.03 12.90 18.99
C ASP A 214 3.93 11.78 19.55
N PHE A 215 5.25 12.02 19.54
CA PHE A 215 6.29 11.03 19.85
C PHE A 215 6.16 10.45 21.26
N ASP A 216 5.84 11.29 22.26
CA ASP A 216 5.69 10.85 23.63
C ASP A 216 4.49 9.91 23.79
N ASP A 217 3.36 10.23 23.20
CA ASP A 217 2.17 9.38 23.21
C ASP A 217 2.42 8.05 22.49
N ALA A 218 3.13 8.07 21.36
CA ALA A 218 3.51 6.87 20.63
C ALA A 218 4.41 5.94 21.47
N LEU A 219 5.42 6.48 22.16
CA LEU A 219 6.28 5.71 23.05
C LEU A 219 5.51 5.20 24.27
N ASN A 220 4.65 6.02 24.88
CA ASN A 220 3.78 5.63 25.99
C ASN A 220 2.84 4.49 25.60
N THR A 221 2.34 4.48 24.37
CA THR A 221 1.49 3.40 23.84
C THR A 221 2.26 2.08 23.74
N LEU A 222 3.55 2.10 23.40
CA LEU A 222 4.39 0.90 23.25
C LEU A 222 4.99 0.42 24.57
N GLN A 223 5.16 1.31 25.56
CA GLN A 223 5.84 1.02 26.83
C GLN A 223 5.29 -0.21 27.56
N PRO A 224 3.96 -0.43 27.71
CA PRO A 224 3.43 -1.61 28.40
C PRO A 224 3.86 -2.93 27.75
N LEU A 225 3.94 -2.98 26.39
CA LEU A 225 4.42 -4.16 25.67
C LEU A 225 5.90 -4.41 25.95
N MET A 226 6.72 -3.36 25.92
CA MET A 226 8.16 -3.45 26.17
C MET A 226 8.45 -3.86 27.61
N ALA A 227 7.76 -3.28 28.58
CA ALA A 227 7.92 -3.57 30.00
C ALA A 227 7.48 -4.99 30.39
N SER A 228 6.44 -5.52 29.78
CA SER A 228 5.93 -6.88 30.03
C SER A 228 6.77 -7.99 29.37
N GLY A 229 7.71 -7.63 28.49
CA GLY A 229 8.45 -8.58 27.66
C GLY A 229 7.65 -9.17 26.50
N ALA A 230 6.38 -8.76 26.32
CA ALA A 230 5.51 -9.23 25.25
C ALA A 230 5.84 -8.57 23.88
N ALA A 231 6.66 -7.51 23.88
CA ALA A 231 7.06 -6.82 22.67
C ALA A 231 7.89 -7.70 21.73
N GLY A 232 7.47 -7.77 20.47
CA GLY A 232 8.23 -8.38 19.39
C GLY A 232 9.30 -7.45 18.79
N SER A 233 10.02 -7.91 17.77
CA SER A 233 11.02 -7.13 17.04
C SER A 233 10.43 -5.83 16.48
N LYS A 234 9.22 -5.88 15.91
CA LYS A 234 8.54 -4.72 15.31
C LYS A 234 8.27 -3.60 16.32
N THR A 235 7.87 -3.95 17.54
CA THR A 235 7.64 -2.96 18.61
C THR A 235 8.93 -2.20 18.95
N PHE A 236 10.04 -2.91 19.11
CA PHE A 236 11.33 -2.28 19.39
C PHE A 236 11.86 -1.48 18.19
N SER A 237 11.65 -1.98 16.96
CA SER A 237 12.01 -1.26 15.75
C SER A 237 11.24 0.06 15.60
N LEU A 238 9.93 0.05 15.83
CA LEU A 238 9.11 1.26 15.81
C LEU A 238 9.51 2.23 16.93
N ALA A 239 9.70 1.74 18.15
CA ALA A 239 10.15 2.58 19.27
C ALA A 239 11.50 3.24 18.97
N ALA A 240 12.44 2.51 18.33
CA ALA A 240 13.73 3.04 17.91
C ALA A 240 13.59 4.16 16.87
N GLN A 241 12.70 3.98 15.87
CA GLN A 241 12.44 5.04 14.88
C GLN A 241 11.86 6.30 15.52
N ILE A 242 10.91 6.14 16.44
CA ILE A 242 10.30 7.27 17.16
C ILE A 242 11.34 7.98 18.02
N ALA A 243 12.19 7.23 18.74
CA ALA A 243 13.24 7.79 19.57
C ALA A 243 14.26 8.57 18.74
N GLU A 244 14.67 8.03 17.60
CA GLU A 244 15.60 8.73 16.69
C GLU A 244 15.00 10.04 16.17
N GLU A 245 13.74 10.04 15.69
CA GLU A 245 13.09 11.26 15.24
C GLU A 245 12.86 12.29 16.36
N LYS A 246 12.73 11.82 17.60
CA LYS A 246 12.67 12.68 18.80
C LYS A 246 14.04 13.24 19.19
N GLY A 247 15.14 12.70 18.67
CA GLY A 247 16.51 13.05 19.01
C GLY A 247 17.10 12.25 20.18
N ASP A 248 16.46 11.16 20.58
CA ASP A 248 16.93 10.25 21.63
C ASP A 248 17.66 9.05 21.02
N THR A 249 18.77 9.32 20.33
CA THR A 249 19.61 8.31 19.69
C THR A 249 20.11 7.20 20.61
N PRO A 250 20.47 7.45 21.89
CA PRO A 250 20.87 6.37 22.80
C PRO A 250 19.80 5.28 22.95
N HIS A 251 18.56 5.64 23.22
CA HIS A 251 17.46 4.68 23.30
C HIS A 251 17.12 4.07 21.94
N ALA A 252 17.20 4.84 20.85
CA ALA A 252 17.00 4.30 19.50
C ALA A 252 17.96 3.14 19.19
N VAL A 253 19.26 3.30 19.49
CA VAL A 253 20.27 2.26 19.31
C VAL A 253 20.05 1.06 20.23
N GLU A 254 19.70 1.28 21.50
CA GLU A 254 19.42 0.20 22.46
C GLU A 254 18.23 -0.67 22.01
N TRP A 255 17.12 -0.01 21.67
CA TRP A 255 15.92 -0.72 21.23
C TRP A 255 16.10 -1.41 19.89
N LEU A 256 16.86 -0.82 18.97
CA LEU A 256 17.15 -1.44 17.69
C LEU A 256 18.04 -2.69 17.82
N ARG A 257 19.03 -2.67 18.73
CA ARG A 257 19.80 -3.87 19.09
C ARG A 257 18.88 -4.96 19.65
N THR A 258 17.92 -4.59 20.48
CA THR A 258 16.92 -5.53 21.01
C THR A 258 16.04 -6.10 19.90
N ALA A 259 15.61 -5.26 18.94
CA ALA A 259 14.86 -5.70 17.77
C ALA A 259 15.62 -6.75 16.94
N ILE A 260 16.93 -6.49 16.69
CA ILE A 260 17.82 -7.42 15.97
C ILE A 260 17.98 -8.74 16.74
N LEU A 261 18.13 -8.69 18.06
CA LEU A 261 18.26 -9.92 18.87
C LEU A 261 16.98 -10.75 18.88
N LYS A 262 15.80 -10.10 18.83
CA LYS A 262 14.50 -10.79 18.80
C LYS A 262 14.20 -11.41 17.43
N ASP A 263 14.61 -10.77 16.34
CA ASP A 263 14.47 -11.28 14.99
C ASP A 263 15.72 -10.95 14.15
N PRO A 264 16.72 -11.84 14.19
CA PRO A 264 17.96 -11.65 13.42
C PRO A 264 17.78 -11.73 11.90
N GLY A 265 16.65 -12.29 11.41
CA GLY A 265 16.33 -12.39 9.99
C GLY A 265 15.69 -11.13 9.41
N GLU A 266 15.19 -10.22 10.27
CA GLU A 266 14.52 -9.00 9.83
C GLU A 266 15.53 -7.95 9.32
N THR A 267 15.70 -7.88 8.00
CA THR A 267 16.69 -7.01 7.34
C THR A 267 16.43 -5.52 7.57
N ALA A 268 15.18 -5.13 7.76
CA ALA A 268 14.80 -3.73 8.00
C ALA A 268 15.47 -3.14 9.25
N ASN A 269 15.71 -3.96 10.30
CA ASN A 269 16.38 -3.49 11.51
C ASN A 269 17.85 -3.11 11.28
N TYR A 270 18.55 -3.87 10.44
CA TYR A 270 19.94 -3.56 10.07
C TYR A 270 20.03 -2.32 9.19
N LEU A 271 19.05 -2.15 8.28
CA LEU A 271 18.97 -0.97 7.43
C LEU A 271 18.68 0.30 8.26
N LEU A 272 17.78 0.20 9.22
CA LEU A 272 17.53 1.31 10.15
C LEU A 272 18.76 1.65 10.97
N PHE A 273 19.52 0.64 11.46
CA PHE A 273 20.76 0.84 12.17
C PHE A 273 21.80 1.54 11.29
N ALA A 274 21.91 1.13 10.03
CA ALA A 274 22.79 1.76 9.05
C ALA A 274 22.43 3.24 8.83
N ALA A 275 21.14 3.56 8.71
CA ALA A 275 20.65 4.93 8.55
C ALA A 275 20.97 5.80 9.78
N ILE A 276 20.73 5.31 11.00
CA ILE A 276 21.11 6.01 12.24
C ILE A 276 22.63 6.21 12.30
N SER A 277 23.42 5.16 11.99
CA SER A 277 24.89 5.25 11.97
C SER A 277 25.40 6.26 10.94
N PHE A 278 24.71 6.36 9.80
CA PHE A 278 25.04 7.35 8.76
C PHE A 278 24.76 8.77 9.27
N ASN A 279 23.58 9.03 9.82
CA ASN A 279 23.18 10.35 10.32
C ASN A 279 24.10 10.88 11.43
N HIS A 280 24.65 9.96 12.24
CA HIS A 280 25.54 10.29 13.36
C HIS A 280 27.02 10.06 13.07
N ALA A 281 27.41 9.94 11.79
CA ALA A 281 28.79 9.73 11.34
C ALA A 281 29.50 8.54 12.01
N SER A 282 28.77 7.55 12.48
CA SER A 282 29.28 6.32 13.12
C SER A 282 29.42 5.19 12.13
N TYR A 283 30.02 5.47 10.96
CA TYR A 283 29.99 4.63 9.77
C TYR A 283 30.54 3.22 9.99
N GLN A 284 31.67 3.08 10.72
CA GLN A 284 32.25 1.75 10.99
C GLN A 284 31.33 0.89 11.85
N VAL A 285 30.65 1.48 12.84
CA VAL A 285 29.67 0.75 13.66
C VAL A 285 28.51 0.25 12.80
N GLY A 286 28.03 1.09 11.88
CA GLY A 286 27.00 0.72 10.92
C GLY A 286 27.44 -0.45 10.03
N ILE A 287 28.66 -0.40 9.48
CA ILE A 287 29.24 -1.49 8.67
C ILE A 287 29.28 -2.80 9.45
N ASP A 288 29.72 -2.78 10.71
CA ASP A 288 29.84 -3.99 11.54
C ASP A 288 28.47 -4.63 11.80
N VAL A 289 27.44 -3.82 12.03
CA VAL A 289 26.05 -4.30 12.19
C VAL A 289 25.50 -4.82 10.88
N VAL A 290 25.67 -4.11 9.76
CA VAL A 290 25.24 -4.56 8.43
C VAL A 290 25.94 -5.86 8.03
N ASN A 291 27.22 -6.03 8.34
CA ASN A 291 27.95 -7.29 8.14
C ASN A 291 27.27 -8.46 8.88
N SER A 292 26.71 -8.20 10.06
CA SER A 292 25.96 -9.22 10.79
C SER A 292 24.65 -9.55 10.08
N GLY A 293 23.95 -8.55 9.55
CA GLY A 293 22.75 -8.72 8.73
C GLY A 293 23.01 -9.52 7.44
N ILE A 294 24.12 -9.22 6.73
CA ILE A 294 24.52 -9.96 5.52
C ILE A 294 24.80 -11.44 5.83
N ARG A 295 25.37 -11.75 7.00
CA ARG A 295 25.58 -13.18 7.42
C ARG A 295 24.25 -13.91 7.64
N GLN A 296 23.22 -13.21 8.11
CA GLN A 296 21.88 -13.79 8.31
C GLN A 296 21.10 -13.89 6.99
N SER A 297 21.25 -12.88 6.12
CA SER A 297 20.49 -12.76 4.87
C SER A 297 21.44 -12.38 3.71
N PRO A 298 22.22 -13.36 3.18
CA PRO A 298 23.25 -13.07 2.16
C PRO A 298 22.68 -12.64 0.80
N ASP A 299 21.38 -12.84 0.57
CA ASP A 299 20.70 -12.45 -0.68
C ASP A 299 19.94 -11.11 -0.54
N ALA A 300 20.08 -10.42 0.60
CA ALA A 300 19.41 -9.14 0.83
C ALA A 300 20.17 -7.99 0.15
N ALA A 301 19.84 -7.67 -1.09
CA ALA A 301 20.48 -6.63 -1.90
C ALA A 301 20.62 -5.29 -1.17
N LYS A 302 19.58 -4.88 -0.42
CA LYS A 302 19.57 -3.62 0.34
C LYS A 302 20.65 -3.53 1.42
N LEU A 303 21.10 -4.66 1.98
CA LEU A 303 22.16 -4.66 2.99
C LEU A 303 23.51 -4.35 2.36
N TYR A 304 23.79 -4.87 1.16
CA TYR A 304 25.01 -4.52 0.41
C TYR A 304 24.98 -3.04 0.01
N LEU A 305 23.84 -2.55 -0.47
CA LEU A 305 23.68 -1.12 -0.74
C LEU A 305 24.00 -0.28 0.49
N ALA A 306 23.39 -0.57 1.64
CA ALA A 306 23.61 0.17 2.88
C ALA A 306 25.09 0.14 3.31
N ARG A 307 25.76 -1.01 3.19
CA ARG A 307 27.17 -1.15 3.50
C ARG A 307 28.05 -0.33 2.55
N GLY A 308 27.78 -0.41 1.25
CA GLY A 308 28.48 0.38 0.24
C GLY A 308 28.37 1.88 0.51
N VAL A 309 27.18 2.36 0.86
CA VAL A 309 26.92 3.75 1.25
C VAL A 309 27.79 4.17 2.45
N LEU A 310 27.87 3.36 3.49
CA LEU A 310 28.70 3.64 4.67
C LEU A 310 30.20 3.59 4.34
N GLN A 311 30.63 2.71 3.43
CA GLN A 311 32.02 2.62 2.97
C GLN A 311 32.44 3.86 2.17
N VAL A 312 31.56 4.45 1.36
CA VAL A 312 31.80 5.72 0.68
C VAL A 312 32.17 6.81 1.70
N GLN A 313 31.49 6.86 2.84
CA GLN A 313 31.75 7.84 3.90
C GLN A 313 33.15 7.68 4.53
N LEU A 314 33.70 6.48 4.53
CA LEU A 314 35.04 6.18 4.98
C LEU A 314 36.09 6.24 3.84
N SER A 315 35.69 6.70 2.64
CA SER A 315 36.51 6.72 1.44
C SER A 315 37.03 5.32 1.01
N HIS A 316 36.31 4.26 1.40
CA HIS A 316 36.59 2.88 1.00
C HIS A 316 35.93 2.56 -0.35
N TYR A 317 36.26 3.32 -1.39
CA TYR A 317 35.53 3.33 -2.67
C TYR A 317 35.52 1.99 -3.40
N ASP A 318 36.67 1.25 -3.42
CA ASP A 318 36.73 -0.07 -4.08
C ASP A 318 35.78 -1.09 -3.41
N ALA A 319 35.69 -1.04 -2.08
CA ALA A 319 34.77 -1.88 -1.34
C ALA A 319 33.30 -1.47 -1.56
N ALA A 320 33.04 -0.17 -1.67
CA ALA A 320 31.71 0.35 -1.98
C ALA A 320 31.24 -0.09 -3.38
N VAL A 321 32.11 -0.01 -4.39
CA VAL A 321 31.81 -0.51 -5.75
C VAL A 321 31.45 -1.99 -5.73
N ALA A 322 32.25 -2.83 -5.06
CA ALA A 322 31.98 -4.26 -4.97
C ALA A 322 30.61 -4.55 -4.31
N ASP A 323 30.25 -3.76 -3.30
CA ASP A 323 28.95 -3.88 -2.66
C ASP A 323 27.78 -3.41 -3.56
N PHE A 324 27.97 -2.34 -4.31
CA PHE A 324 26.95 -1.87 -5.26
C PHE A 324 26.73 -2.86 -6.41
N GLU A 325 27.82 -3.43 -6.96
CA GLU A 325 27.75 -4.50 -7.96
C GLU A 325 27.01 -5.73 -7.40
N LYS A 326 27.30 -6.12 -6.16
CA LYS A 326 26.62 -7.23 -5.52
C LYS A 326 25.13 -6.95 -5.29
N ALA A 327 24.79 -5.73 -4.85
CA ALA A 327 23.40 -5.31 -4.68
C ALA A 327 22.63 -5.34 -6.01
N HIS A 328 23.24 -4.81 -7.08
CA HIS A 328 22.64 -4.83 -8.42
C HIS A 328 22.47 -6.25 -8.96
N ALA A 329 23.45 -7.13 -8.77
CA ALA A 329 23.36 -8.52 -9.20
C ALA A 329 22.22 -9.29 -8.47
N LEU A 330 21.93 -8.95 -7.21
CA LEU A 330 20.87 -9.56 -6.42
C LEU A 330 19.49 -8.98 -6.75
N ASP A 331 19.39 -7.68 -6.99
CA ASP A 331 18.16 -6.98 -7.37
C ASP A 331 18.44 -5.88 -8.40
N PRO A 332 18.38 -6.17 -9.70
CA PRO A 332 18.62 -5.19 -10.75
C PRO A 332 17.64 -4.01 -10.79
N LYS A 333 16.50 -4.12 -10.10
CA LYS A 333 15.49 -3.05 -10.05
C LYS A 333 15.71 -2.08 -8.87
N LEU A 334 16.68 -2.36 -8.02
CA LEU A 334 16.97 -1.54 -6.86
C LEU A 334 17.60 -0.21 -7.31
N SER A 335 16.91 0.90 -7.06
CA SER A 335 17.39 2.27 -7.38
C SER A 335 18.47 2.73 -6.39
N PHE A 336 19.39 1.83 -6.03
CA PHE A 336 20.42 2.06 -5.01
C PHE A 336 21.47 3.08 -5.45
N VAL A 337 21.60 3.26 -6.74
CA VAL A 337 22.63 4.16 -7.31
C VAL A 337 22.28 5.61 -7.00
N GLU A 338 20.99 6.00 -7.07
CA GLU A 338 20.54 7.33 -6.69
C GLU A 338 20.81 7.63 -5.22
N ASP A 339 20.58 6.65 -4.33
CA ASP A 339 20.83 6.77 -2.89
C ASP A 339 22.35 6.89 -2.62
N ALA A 340 23.16 6.03 -3.22
CA ALA A 340 24.63 6.08 -3.12
C ALA A 340 25.19 7.42 -3.59
N MET A 341 24.61 7.97 -4.64
CA MET A 341 25.03 9.24 -5.21
C MET A 341 24.55 10.44 -4.42
N GLY A 342 23.37 10.38 -3.82
CA GLY A 342 22.95 11.39 -2.86
C GLY A 342 24.00 11.58 -1.77
N ILE A 343 24.60 10.48 -1.34
CA ILE A 343 25.66 10.47 -0.31
C ILE A 343 27.00 10.96 -0.85
N MET A 344 27.40 10.53 -2.04
CA MET A 344 28.61 11.04 -2.70
C MET A 344 28.54 12.54 -2.97
N ARG A 345 27.35 13.08 -3.31
CA ARG A 345 27.11 14.53 -3.46
C ARG A 345 27.36 15.30 -2.18
N SER A 346 27.09 14.70 -1.01
CA SER A 346 27.33 15.34 0.28
C SER A 346 28.83 15.43 0.64
N GLN A 347 29.68 14.66 -0.02
CA GLN A 347 31.14 14.59 0.21
C GLN A 347 31.98 15.35 -0.81
N GLN A 348 31.55 16.55 -1.17
CA GLN A 348 32.18 17.39 -2.22
C GLN A 348 33.72 17.61 -2.10
N HIS A 349 34.39 17.15 -1.04
CA HIS A 349 35.82 17.35 -0.84
C HIS A 349 36.72 16.31 -1.52
N ASP A 350 36.14 15.12 -1.96
CA ASP A 350 36.91 14.07 -2.66
C ASP A 350 36.26 13.58 -3.94
N SER A 351 35.52 14.43 -4.61
CA SER A 351 34.86 14.11 -5.89
C SER A 351 35.85 13.70 -6.98
N ALA A 352 37.11 14.20 -6.92
CA ALA A 352 38.14 13.86 -7.88
C ALA A 352 38.66 12.43 -7.70
N GLY A 353 38.78 11.95 -6.45
CA GLY A 353 39.18 10.57 -6.14
C GLY A 353 38.10 9.56 -6.57
N SER A 354 36.85 9.85 -6.26
CA SER A 354 35.73 9.03 -6.68
C SER A 354 35.61 8.95 -8.21
N LEU A 355 35.76 10.07 -8.92
CA LEU A 355 35.74 10.11 -10.37
C LEU A 355 36.87 9.24 -10.97
N ALA A 356 38.10 9.33 -10.42
CA ALA A 356 39.22 8.53 -10.90
C ALA A 356 38.98 7.02 -10.75
N ILE A 357 38.37 6.59 -9.65
CA ILE A 357 38.03 5.20 -9.40
C ILE A 357 36.95 4.72 -10.40
N PHE A 358 35.85 5.44 -10.53
CA PHE A 358 34.78 5.03 -11.44
C PHE A 358 35.17 5.10 -12.92
N GLU A 359 36.04 6.07 -13.29
CA GLU A 359 36.62 6.11 -14.63
C GLU A 359 37.51 4.88 -14.92
N ARG A 360 38.32 4.46 -13.95
CA ARG A 360 39.12 3.25 -14.06
C ARG A 360 38.25 2.01 -14.20
N GLN A 361 37.30 1.84 -13.30
CA GLN A 361 36.39 0.68 -13.28
C GLN A 361 35.53 0.58 -14.55
N ALA A 362 34.97 1.68 -15.03
CA ALA A 362 34.22 1.71 -16.28
C ALA A 362 35.09 1.37 -17.52
N ARG A 363 36.38 1.65 -17.45
CA ARG A 363 37.34 1.30 -18.51
C ARG A 363 37.76 -0.16 -18.42
N GLU A 364 37.99 -0.70 -17.23
CA GLU A 364 38.35 -2.10 -16.98
C GLU A 364 37.18 -3.05 -17.25
N HIS A 365 35.95 -2.61 -16.96
CA HIS A 365 34.72 -3.36 -17.15
C HIS A 365 33.74 -2.64 -18.09
N PRO A 366 34.07 -2.49 -19.40
CA PRO A 366 33.30 -1.65 -20.33
C PRO A 366 31.92 -2.20 -20.70
N GLN A 367 31.62 -3.45 -20.32
CA GLN A 367 30.34 -4.11 -20.55
C GLN A 367 29.44 -4.13 -19.29
N ASP A 368 29.84 -3.44 -18.22
CA ASP A 368 29.04 -3.32 -17.00
C ASP A 368 28.22 -2.02 -17.05
N PRO A 369 26.87 -2.09 -17.15
CA PRO A 369 26.02 -0.91 -17.25
C PRO A 369 26.06 -0.06 -15.97
N LEU A 370 26.20 -0.68 -14.81
CA LEU A 370 26.29 0.01 -13.53
C LEU A 370 27.56 0.89 -13.45
N LEU A 371 28.71 0.35 -13.81
CA LEU A 371 29.97 1.11 -13.77
C LEU A 371 29.98 2.25 -14.78
N GLN A 372 29.37 2.07 -15.96
CA GLN A 372 29.19 3.16 -16.93
C GLN A 372 28.29 4.27 -16.35
N TYR A 373 27.24 3.90 -15.65
CA TYR A 373 26.33 4.83 -14.98
C TYR A 373 27.06 5.58 -13.83
N LEU A 374 27.75 4.88 -12.93
CA LEU A 374 28.49 5.49 -11.81
C LEU A 374 29.56 6.47 -12.30
N TYR A 375 30.28 6.13 -13.38
CA TYR A 375 31.21 7.04 -14.03
C TYR A 375 30.51 8.30 -14.55
N ALA A 376 29.40 8.13 -15.25
CA ALA A 376 28.64 9.27 -15.77
C ALA A 376 28.15 10.22 -14.68
N GLU A 377 27.71 9.65 -13.58
CA GLU A 377 27.22 10.44 -12.45
C GLU A 377 28.39 11.19 -11.76
N ALA A 378 29.53 10.54 -11.54
CA ALA A 378 30.70 11.20 -11.00
C ALA A 378 31.15 12.38 -11.88
N LEU A 379 31.06 12.23 -13.22
CA LEU A 379 31.30 13.33 -14.17
C LEU A 379 30.28 14.47 -14.03
N ALA A 380 29.00 14.12 -13.78
CA ALA A 380 27.92 15.11 -13.65
C ALA A 380 28.06 16.00 -12.40
N GLN A 381 28.84 15.55 -11.41
CA GLN A 381 29.10 16.23 -10.14
C GLN A 381 30.38 17.05 -10.16
N GLY A 382 31.23 16.92 -11.18
CA GLY A 382 32.52 17.61 -11.31
C GLY A 382 32.41 19.15 -11.26
N SER A 383 33.51 19.82 -10.96
CA SER A 383 33.58 21.28 -10.74
C SER A 383 33.10 22.10 -11.95
N ALA A 384 32.60 23.31 -11.69
CA ALA A 384 32.03 24.23 -12.68
C ALA A 384 32.97 24.63 -13.83
N ASN A 385 34.28 24.43 -13.71
CA ASN A 385 35.24 24.83 -14.71
C ASN A 385 35.33 23.92 -15.94
N ASP A 386 34.89 22.64 -15.82
CA ASP A 386 34.89 21.64 -16.90
C ASP A 386 33.49 21.18 -17.32
N SER A 387 32.48 21.99 -17.04
CA SER A 387 31.05 21.58 -17.05
C SER A 387 30.56 21.07 -18.39
N GLU A 388 30.98 21.66 -19.53
CA GLU A 388 30.46 21.27 -20.86
C GLU A 388 31.11 19.98 -21.37
N GLN A 389 32.42 19.81 -21.17
CA GLN A 389 33.15 18.62 -21.57
C GLN A 389 32.78 17.41 -20.70
N ASN A 390 32.62 17.62 -19.40
CA ASN A 390 32.19 16.57 -18.48
C ASN A 390 30.73 16.16 -18.73
N ALA A 391 29.84 17.10 -19.05
CA ALA A 391 28.46 16.79 -19.42
C ALA A 391 28.39 15.94 -20.72
N ALA A 392 29.24 16.24 -21.71
CA ALA A 392 29.32 15.46 -22.94
C ALA A 392 29.82 14.02 -22.68
N LYS A 393 30.85 13.85 -21.86
CA LYS A 393 31.38 12.53 -21.45
C LYS A 393 30.32 11.76 -20.62
N ALA A 394 29.67 12.43 -19.70
CA ALA A 394 28.61 11.84 -18.88
C ALA A 394 27.45 11.33 -19.75
N ILE A 395 26.98 12.14 -20.72
CA ILE A 395 25.94 11.72 -21.67
C ILE A 395 26.38 10.50 -22.47
N ALA A 396 27.65 10.45 -22.91
CA ALA A 396 28.17 9.30 -23.65
C ALA A 396 28.20 8.03 -22.81
N ALA A 397 28.66 8.12 -21.56
CA ALA A 397 28.71 6.98 -20.63
C ALA A 397 27.31 6.48 -20.25
N VAL A 398 26.37 7.38 -19.96
CA VAL A 398 24.97 6.99 -19.69
C VAL A 398 24.32 6.33 -20.90
N LYS A 399 24.53 6.85 -22.12
CA LYS A 399 24.02 6.22 -23.34
C LYS A 399 24.57 4.82 -23.50
N LYS A 400 25.85 4.61 -23.17
CA LYS A 400 26.45 3.28 -23.18
C LYS A 400 25.86 2.36 -22.13
N ALA A 401 25.57 2.84 -20.93
CA ALA A 401 24.84 2.06 -19.93
C ALA A 401 23.47 1.60 -20.46
N LEU A 402 22.73 2.48 -21.15
CA LEU A 402 21.42 2.16 -21.74
C LEU A 402 21.50 1.29 -23.00
N GLU A 403 22.65 1.28 -23.73
CA GLU A 403 22.89 0.31 -24.81
C GLU A 403 23.09 -1.10 -24.25
N LEU A 404 23.75 -1.23 -23.10
CA LEU A 404 24.01 -2.50 -22.41
C LEU A 404 22.77 -3.01 -21.69
N GLU A 405 22.02 -2.13 -21.03
CA GLU A 405 20.81 -2.43 -20.30
C GLU A 405 19.73 -1.37 -20.62
N PRO A 406 18.91 -1.60 -21.68
CA PRO A 406 17.92 -0.62 -22.13
C PRO A 406 16.85 -0.22 -21.09
N ASP A 407 16.60 -1.10 -20.13
CA ASP A 407 15.59 -0.88 -19.08
C ASP A 407 16.18 -0.35 -17.77
N TYR A 408 17.46 0.07 -17.78
CA TYR A 408 18.14 0.61 -16.62
C TYR A 408 17.64 2.02 -16.29
N GLN A 409 16.58 2.08 -15.46
CA GLN A 409 15.85 3.32 -15.17
C GLN A 409 16.73 4.43 -14.56
N PRO A 410 17.65 4.18 -13.59
CA PRO A 410 18.52 5.22 -13.05
C PRO A 410 19.39 5.90 -14.13
N ALA A 411 19.89 5.14 -15.10
CA ALA A 411 20.65 5.71 -16.21
C ALA A 411 19.78 6.60 -17.11
N ARG A 412 18.52 6.22 -17.33
CA ARG A 412 17.59 7.02 -18.13
C ARG A 412 17.24 8.34 -17.43
N ASP A 413 17.04 8.33 -16.13
CA ASP A 413 16.76 9.52 -15.32
C ASP A 413 17.95 10.48 -15.31
N LEU A 414 19.15 9.94 -15.17
CA LEU A 414 20.39 10.74 -15.27
C LEU A 414 20.53 11.34 -16.67
N LEU A 415 20.27 10.57 -17.73
CA LEU A 415 20.30 11.07 -19.11
C LEU A 415 19.34 12.25 -19.29
N CYS A 416 18.10 12.12 -18.84
CA CYS A 416 17.12 13.21 -18.91
C CYS A 416 17.59 14.45 -18.13
N THR A 417 18.19 14.27 -16.94
CA THR A 417 18.74 15.35 -16.14
C THR A 417 19.87 16.08 -16.87
N LEU A 418 20.80 15.34 -17.49
CA LEU A 418 21.91 15.90 -18.27
C LEU A 418 21.43 16.60 -19.54
N LEU A 419 20.44 16.04 -20.21
CA LEU A 419 19.80 16.62 -21.39
C LEU A 419 19.05 17.92 -21.04
N LEU A 420 18.38 18.00 -19.88
CA LEU A 420 17.78 19.24 -19.38
C LEU A 420 18.82 20.33 -19.13
N LYS A 421 19.96 19.98 -18.48
CA LYS A 421 21.08 20.90 -18.20
C LYS A 421 21.73 21.42 -19.50
N THR A 422 21.74 20.60 -20.56
CA THR A 422 22.34 20.95 -21.86
C THR A 422 21.31 21.48 -22.85
N ASN A 423 20.10 21.84 -22.42
CA ASN A 423 19.00 22.42 -23.21
C ASN A 423 18.50 21.51 -24.37
N ARG A 424 18.72 20.20 -24.29
CA ARG A 424 18.28 19.21 -25.32
C ARG A 424 16.88 18.69 -25.01
N TYR A 425 15.91 19.60 -24.92
CA TYR A 425 14.57 19.34 -24.40
C TYR A 425 13.77 18.31 -25.20
N VAL A 426 13.95 18.24 -26.53
CA VAL A 426 13.26 17.25 -27.37
C VAL A 426 13.70 15.83 -27.01
N GLU A 427 15.01 15.63 -26.80
CA GLU A 427 15.54 14.32 -26.40
C GLU A 427 15.09 13.93 -24.97
N VAL A 428 14.87 14.90 -24.09
CA VAL A 428 14.26 14.62 -22.76
C VAL A 428 12.87 14.03 -22.93
N ILE A 429 12.04 14.61 -23.79
CA ILE A 429 10.67 14.12 -24.04
C ILE A 429 10.71 12.69 -24.61
N ASP A 430 11.62 12.42 -25.53
CA ASP A 430 11.79 11.08 -26.12
C ASP A 430 12.18 10.05 -25.03
N GLN A 431 13.16 10.37 -24.19
CA GLN A 431 13.62 9.48 -23.12
C GLN A 431 12.60 9.29 -22.01
N ALA A 432 11.94 10.35 -21.57
CA ALA A 432 10.85 10.29 -20.61
C ALA A 432 9.66 9.47 -21.18
N GLY A 433 9.37 9.64 -22.46
CA GLY A 433 8.34 8.85 -23.15
C GLY A 433 8.65 7.35 -23.20
N ILE A 434 9.94 6.96 -23.31
CA ILE A 434 10.38 5.55 -23.20
C ILE A 434 10.17 5.04 -21.78
N ALA A 435 10.60 5.80 -20.76
CA ALA A 435 10.40 5.45 -19.36
C ALA A 435 8.92 5.24 -19.04
N LEU A 436 8.06 6.18 -19.45
CA LEU A 436 6.62 6.14 -19.21
C LEU A 436 5.85 5.03 -19.97
N LYS A 437 6.43 4.51 -21.06
CA LYS A 437 5.91 3.31 -21.73
C LYS A 437 6.23 2.05 -20.94
N HIS A 438 7.40 2.01 -20.31
CA HIS A 438 7.83 0.88 -19.50
C HIS A 438 7.16 0.90 -18.11
N ASP A 439 7.22 2.04 -17.44
CA ASP A 439 6.51 2.29 -16.17
C ASP A 439 5.62 3.54 -16.28
N PRO A 440 4.32 3.36 -16.52
CA PRO A 440 3.37 4.48 -16.55
C PRO A 440 3.25 5.26 -15.23
N THR A 441 3.82 4.77 -14.13
CA THR A 441 3.75 5.40 -12.80
C THR A 441 5.04 6.12 -12.41
N ASP A 442 6.02 6.20 -13.31
CA ASP A 442 7.30 6.87 -13.10
C ASP A 442 7.11 8.39 -12.91
N GLN A 443 7.22 8.84 -11.67
CA GLN A 443 7.05 10.25 -11.30
C GLN A 443 8.25 11.10 -11.74
N ALA A 444 9.45 10.52 -11.79
CA ALA A 444 10.66 11.23 -12.21
C ALA A 444 10.58 11.57 -13.69
N ALA A 445 10.24 10.58 -14.52
CA ALA A 445 10.04 10.77 -15.96
C ALA A 445 8.94 11.78 -16.26
N LEU A 446 7.80 11.72 -15.56
CA LEU A 446 6.72 12.71 -15.69
C LEU A 446 7.21 14.12 -15.35
N TYR A 447 7.96 14.27 -14.26
CA TYR A 447 8.50 15.56 -13.85
C TYR A 447 9.49 16.11 -14.88
N GLN A 448 10.39 15.27 -15.39
CA GLN A 448 11.38 15.65 -16.40
C GLN A 448 10.70 16.06 -17.72
N GLU A 449 9.69 15.35 -18.16
CA GLU A 449 8.89 15.71 -19.34
C GLU A 449 8.17 17.04 -19.15
N ILE A 450 7.55 17.28 -17.98
CA ILE A 450 6.92 18.57 -17.64
C ILE A 450 7.93 19.70 -17.73
N GLN A 451 9.16 19.54 -17.22
CA GLN A 451 10.20 20.56 -17.30
C GLN A 451 10.60 20.85 -18.76
N ALA A 452 10.80 19.81 -19.57
CA ALA A 452 11.14 19.95 -20.98
C ALA A 452 10.02 20.66 -21.77
N GLN A 453 8.76 20.27 -21.58
CA GLN A 453 7.60 20.90 -22.21
C GLN A 453 7.45 22.37 -21.83
N ARG A 454 7.73 22.71 -20.54
CA ARG A 454 7.75 24.12 -20.08
C ARG A 454 8.81 24.94 -20.79
N ARG A 455 10.02 24.40 -20.98
CA ARG A 455 11.12 25.09 -21.64
C ARG A 455 10.87 25.27 -23.14
N LEU A 456 10.14 24.35 -23.76
CA LEU A 456 9.72 24.46 -25.17
C LEU A 456 8.47 25.33 -25.36
N GLY A 457 7.79 25.75 -24.27
CA GLY A 457 6.57 26.55 -24.34
C GLY A 457 5.31 25.80 -24.72
N ASN A 458 5.30 24.47 -24.68
CA ASN A 458 4.18 23.61 -25.05
C ASN A 458 3.11 23.53 -23.96
N LYS A 459 2.38 24.63 -23.75
CA LYS A 459 1.40 24.76 -22.66
C LYS A 459 0.32 23.66 -22.65
N GLU A 460 -0.13 23.22 -23.80
CA GLU A 460 -1.19 22.21 -23.94
C GLU A 460 -0.77 20.83 -23.41
N ALA A 461 0.51 20.46 -23.54
CA ALA A 461 1.03 19.19 -23.06
C ALA A 461 1.25 19.15 -21.54
N ILE A 462 1.38 20.32 -20.88
CA ILE A 462 1.77 20.40 -19.47
C ILE A 462 0.64 19.95 -18.54
N GLN A 463 -0.58 20.45 -18.74
CA GLN A 463 -1.68 20.23 -17.79
C GLN A 463 -2.04 18.73 -17.60
N PRO A 464 -2.13 17.91 -18.65
CA PRO A 464 -2.38 16.48 -18.50
C PRO A 464 -1.28 15.75 -17.70
N LEU A 465 -0.01 16.12 -17.94
CA LEU A 465 1.14 15.53 -17.24
C LEU A 465 1.15 15.91 -15.76
N VAL A 466 0.86 17.17 -15.43
CA VAL A 466 0.76 17.64 -14.04
C VAL A 466 -0.37 16.91 -13.31
N SER A 467 -1.55 16.85 -13.90
CA SER A 467 -2.69 16.13 -13.28
C SER A 467 -2.36 14.65 -13.02
N ARG A 468 -1.67 14.00 -13.96
CA ARG A 468 -1.22 12.62 -13.79
C ARG A 468 -0.20 12.48 -12.65
N LEU A 469 0.77 13.40 -12.55
CA LEU A 469 1.77 13.39 -11.48
C LEU A 469 1.14 13.59 -10.10
N GLU A 470 0.18 14.52 -9.98
CA GLU A 470 -0.57 14.76 -8.74
C GLU A 470 -1.39 13.54 -8.33
N GLU A 471 -2.04 12.87 -9.28
CA GLU A 471 -2.79 11.64 -9.03
C GLU A 471 -1.87 10.52 -8.52
N LEU A 472 -0.68 10.34 -9.12
CA LEU A 472 0.28 9.33 -8.68
C LEU A 472 0.82 9.62 -7.27
N LYS A 473 1.13 10.88 -6.96
CA LYS A 473 1.56 11.28 -5.61
C LYS A 473 0.48 11.01 -4.57
N ARG A 474 -0.77 11.32 -4.89
CA ARG A 474 -1.90 11.03 -4.01
C ARG A 474 -2.06 9.52 -3.77
N ARG A 475 -1.98 8.68 -4.83
CA ARG A 475 -2.04 7.22 -4.69
C ARG A 475 -0.89 6.67 -3.86
N GLN A 476 0.31 7.19 -4.04
CA GLN A 476 1.48 6.76 -3.27
C GLN A 476 1.32 7.11 -1.78
N GLN A 477 0.80 8.29 -1.44
CA GLN A 477 0.52 8.65 -0.05
C GLN A 477 -0.50 7.71 0.60
N VAL A 478 -1.57 7.35 -0.11
CA VAL A 478 -2.57 6.38 0.36
C VAL A 478 -1.94 4.99 0.58
N VAL A 479 -1.16 4.50 -0.40
CA VAL A 479 -0.49 3.19 -0.30
C VAL A 479 0.53 3.19 0.84
N GLN A 480 1.28 4.27 1.01
CA GLN A 480 2.27 4.39 2.08
C GLN A 480 1.60 4.44 3.47
N ALA A 481 0.50 5.17 3.60
CA ALA A 481 -0.30 5.16 4.83
C ALA A 481 -0.88 3.76 5.11
N GLN A 482 -1.41 3.08 4.10
CA GLN A 482 -1.89 1.70 4.23
C GLN A 482 -0.77 0.74 4.60
N TYR A 483 0.40 0.82 3.95
CA TYR A 483 1.55 -0.04 4.23
C TYR A 483 2.05 0.13 5.67
N LEU A 484 2.15 1.37 6.17
CA LEU A 484 2.55 1.66 7.55
C LEU A 484 1.55 1.09 8.57
N LEU A 485 0.26 1.08 8.22
CA LEU A 485 -0.80 0.54 9.07
C LEU A 485 -0.99 -0.98 8.90
N GLU A 486 -0.66 -1.55 7.73
CA GLU A 486 -0.69 -3.01 7.44
C GLU A 486 0.57 -3.72 7.92
N ASP A 487 1.73 -3.08 7.90
CA ASP A 487 2.99 -3.65 8.43
C ASP A 487 2.90 -3.86 9.95
N ALA A 488 2.11 -3.02 10.63
CA ALA A 488 1.62 -3.30 11.97
C ALA A 488 0.67 -4.54 12.01
N ASN A 489 0.20 -5.05 10.86
CA ASN A 489 -0.80 -6.12 10.78
C ASN A 489 -0.27 -7.52 10.43
N THR A 490 0.95 -7.68 9.91
CA THR A 490 1.41 -8.94 9.31
C THR A 490 2.07 -9.94 10.26
N ASN A 491 1.73 -9.96 11.54
CA ASN A 491 2.11 -11.06 12.41
C ASN A 491 0.92 -11.99 12.72
N ARG A 492 0.47 -12.76 11.72
CA ARG A 492 -0.27 -14.02 11.92
C ARG A 492 0.05 -14.94 10.77
N SER A 493 1.07 -15.80 10.98
CA SER A 493 1.06 -17.21 10.58
C SER A 493 2.50 -17.74 10.67
N SER A 494 2.84 -18.28 11.80
CA SER A 494 3.60 -19.54 11.83
C SER A 494 3.26 -20.22 13.15
N PRO A 495 2.99 -21.53 13.11
CA PRO A 495 2.54 -22.31 14.24
C PRO A 495 3.58 -22.46 15.33
#